data_7c061ba1ca8bd78567a0d7f1ed35cd8a
#
_entry.id   7c061ba1ca8bd78567a0d7f1ed35cd8a
#
_cell.length_a   1.000
_cell.length_b   1.000
_cell.length_c   1.000
_cell.angle_alpha   90.00
_cell.angle_beta   90.00
_cell.angle_gamma   90.00
#
_symmetry.space_group_name_H-M   'P 1'
#
loop_
_entity.id
_entity.type
_entity.pdbx_description
1 polymer ?
#
loop_
_entity_poly.entity_id
_entity_poly.type
_entity_poly.pdbx_seq_one_letter_code
_entity_poly.pdbx_strand_id
1 'polypeptide(L)'
;MPLFFKRCKSHLNLPIIVVGLALLIGIFHLFSYLIPFTDNAFVVTNVTPVAADVSGFITDIYVKNGQHVKKNDRIFTVYRVPYQLAYQQASADYQEGLKKITVFQKEIDKTMALIRATDAELDKAKYALGLKKDKNVAEAVSILEIKNLSYDVTTLSNKRASLLQEVEILQAKIEQQKHTVASLKAKKNQAKINLDLTVVRAPGDGVIDNMYVSPNTPIEIHKPVFSFIDTSNYYIQANFNETDLRNVRPGDKAYIILRMYYFDKLFHGEVVNSLWPAERQVTAQKSQLQVVSNQNEWLLLPQRFPLQIKILDPDPNYPLNPGASAYVYISTKR
;
A
#
# COMPACT_ATOMS: atom_id res chain seq x y z
N MET A 1 12.21 1.80 94.46
CA MET A 1 12.38 2.70 93.29
C MET A 1 11.23 2.49 92.31
N PRO A 2 10.23 3.36 92.17
CA PRO A 2 9.17 3.27 91.18
C PRO A 2 9.46 4.17 90.03
N LEU A 3 9.52 3.57 88.86
CA LEU A 3 9.68 4.26 87.53
C LEU A 3 8.43 5.08 87.22
N PHE A 4 8.61 6.37 87.14
CA PHE A 4 7.63 7.35 86.65
C PHE A 4 7.34 7.10 85.14
N PHE A 5 6.29 6.39 84.82
CA PHE A 5 5.69 6.44 83.50
C PHE A 5 4.84 7.71 83.43
N LYS A 6 5.43 8.77 82.84
CA LYS A 6 4.73 10.03 82.49
C LYS A 6 3.75 9.68 81.38
N ARG A 7 2.49 9.54 81.73
CA ARG A 7 1.33 9.36 80.84
C ARG A 7 1.13 10.67 80.04
N CYS A 8 1.73 10.75 78.88
CA CYS A 8 1.44 11.81 77.91
C CYS A 8 -0.01 11.62 77.47
N LYS A 9 -0.96 12.29 78.10
CA LYS A 9 -2.34 12.43 77.65
C LYS A 9 -2.29 13.29 76.36
N SER A 10 -2.25 12.64 75.23
CA SER A 10 -2.49 13.27 73.93
C SER A 10 -3.94 13.76 73.91
N HIS A 11 -4.13 15.02 74.20
CA HIS A 11 -5.38 15.71 73.87
C HIS A 11 -5.42 15.95 72.36
N LEU A 12 -5.55 14.84 71.63
CA LEU A 12 -5.89 14.89 70.22
C LEU A 12 -7.39 15.25 70.18
N ASN A 13 -7.66 16.54 70.21
CA ASN A 13 -9.03 17.04 70.12
C ASN A 13 -9.64 16.60 68.79
N LEU A 14 -10.75 15.89 68.84
CA LEU A 14 -11.50 15.39 67.68
C LEU A 14 -11.60 16.42 66.53
N PRO A 15 -11.87 17.74 66.81
CA PRO A 15 -11.90 18.74 65.76
C PRO A 15 -10.56 18.97 65.07
N ILE A 16 -9.41 18.83 65.76
CA ILE A 16 -8.07 18.97 65.13
C ILE A 16 -7.81 17.79 64.16
N ILE A 17 -8.24 16.58 64.51
CA ILE A 17 -8.13 15.41 63.63
C ILE A 17 -9.00 15.61 62.40
N VAL A 18 -10.23 16.08 62.55
CA VAL A 18 -11.16 16.33 61.45
C VAL A 18 -10.64 17.42 60.49
N VAL A 19 -10.12 18.52 61.03
CA VAL A 19 -9.51 19.60 60.25
C VAL A 19 -8.25 19.11 59.54
N GLY A 20 -7.40 18.32 60.21
CA GLY A 20 -6.21 17.71 59.62
C GLY A 20 -6.57 16.78 58.45
N LEU A 21 -7.58 15.90 58.65
CA LEU A 21 -8.07 15.00 57.62
C LEU A 21 -8.68 15.78 56.43
N ALA A 22 -9.49 16.80 56.69
CA ALA A 22 -10.09 17.65 55.66
C ALA A 22 -8.99 18.40 54.83
N LEU A 23 -7.95 18.87 55.52
CA LEU A 23 -6.82 19.54 54.89
C LEU A 23 -6.00 18.55 54.02
N LEU A 24 -5.80 17.32 54.50
CA LEU A 24 -5.13 16.25 53.77
C LEU A 24 -5.92 15.85 52.54
N ILE A 25 -7.23 15.68 52.63
CA ILE A 25 -8.14 15.42 51.51
C ILE A 25 -8.12 16.59 50.53
N GLY A 26 -8.14 17.83 51.00
CA GLY A 26 -8.06 19.04 50.18
C GLY A 26 -6.74 19.11 49.39
N ILE A 27 -5.61 18.85 50.05
CA ILE A 27 -4.29 18.79 49.40
C ILE A 27 -4.24 17.66 48.40
N PHE A 28 -4.73 16.48 48.75
CA PHE A 28 -4.79 15.34 47.82
C PHE A 28 -5.63 15.66 46.58
N HIS A 29 -6.78 16.32 46.79
CA HIS A 29 -7.64 16.72 45.68
C HIS A 29 -7.01 17.81 44.81
N LEU A 30 -6.29 18.77 45.41
CA LEU A 30 -5.52 19.77 44.71
C LEU A 30 -4.38 19.18 43.88
N PHE A 31 -3.64 18.22 44.43
CA PHE A 31 -2.60 17.48 43.70
C PHE A 31 -3.19 16.69 42.56
N SER A 32 -4.28 15.94 42.79
CA SER A 32 -4.98 15.19 41.74
C SER A 32 -5.49 16.07 40.59
N TYR A 33 -5.86 17.32 40.87
CA TYR A 33 -6.30 18.28 39.88
C TYR A 33 -5.14 18.92 39.08
N LEU A 34 -3.96 19.07 39.69
CA LEU A 34 -2.80 19.72 39.10
C LEU A 34 -1.91 18.79 38.27
N ILE A 35 -1.99 17.48 38.53
CA ILE A 35 -1.11 16.46 37.95
C ILE A 35 -1.91 15.62 36.95
N PRO A 36 -1.63 15.72 35.63
CA PRO A 36 -2.25 14.88 34.64
C PRO A 36 -1.82 13.40 34.83
N PHE A 37 -2.68 12.61 35.42
CA PHE A 37 -2.47 11.19 35.68
C PHE A 37 -3.68 10.38 35.20
N THR A 38 -3.41 9.23 34.58
CA THR A 38 -4.47 8.28 34.20
C THR A 38 -4.03 6.84 34.45
N ASP A 39 -4.97 6.02 34.88
CA ASP A 39 -4.86 4.56 34.98
C ASP A 39 -5.53 3.84 33.81
N ASN A 40 -6.20 4.61 32.94
CA ASN A 40 -6.86 4.12 31.75
C ASN A 40 -5.97 4.39 30.52
N ALA A 41 -4.90 3.63 30.44
CA ALA A 41 -3.97 3.68 29.32
C ALA A 41 -3.58 2.27 28.91
N PHE A 42 -3.28 2.08 27.62
CA PHE A 42 -2.88 0.78 27.09
C PHE A 42 -1.91 0.93 25.92
N VAL A 43 -1.08 -0.10 25.76
CA VAL A 43 -0.13 -0.18 24.65
C VAL A 43 -0.90 -0.39 23.35
N VAL A 44 -0.59 0.41 22.34
CA VAL A 44 -1.11 0.27 20.99
C VAL A 44 0.05 0.24 19.98
N THR A 45 -0.14 -0.53 18.93
CA THR A 45 0.73 -0.53 17.77
C THR A 45 -0.11 -0.74 16.52
N ASN A 46 0.50 -0.60 15.34
CA ASN A 46 -0.19 -0.88 14.09
C ASN A 46 -0.38 -2.39 13.93
N VAL A 47 -1.62 -2.83 13.97
CA VAL A 47 -1.99 -4.21 13.64
C VAL A 47 -2.61 -4.22 12.26
N THR A 48 -1.96 -4.93 11.33
CA THR A 48 -2.43 -5.03 9.95
C THR A 48 -2.96 -6.44 9.70
N PRO A 49 -4.23 -6.60 9.32
CA PRO A 49 -4.72 -7.89 8.86
C PRO A 49 -4.06 -8.22 7.53
N VAL A 50 -3.39 -9.36 7.45
CA VAL A 50 -2.73 -9.83 6.22
C VAL A 50 -3.62 -10.84 5.53
N ALA A 51 -3.91 -10.56 4.26
CA ALA A 51 -4.69 -11.40 3.36
C ALA A 51 -3.83 -11.78 2.14
N ALA A 52 -4.27 -12.79 1.40
CA ALA A 52 -3.69 -13.07 0.09
C ALA A 52 -4.39 -12.23 -0.99
N ASP A 53 -3.62 -11.77 -1.97
CA ASP A 53 -4.14 -11.05 -3.14
C ASP A 53 -4.56 -12.00 -4.27
N VAL A 54 -4.43 -13.32 -4.06
CA VAL A 54 -4.83 -14.37 -5.00
C VAL A 54 -5.53 -15.50 -4.23
N SER A 55 -6.52 -16.14 -4.88
CA SER A 55 -7.25 -17.27 -4.30
C SER A 55 -6.56 -18.61 -4.55
N GLY A 56 -6.83 -19.60 -3.70
CA GLY A 56 -6.28 -20.95 -3.85
C GLY A 56 -6.15 -21.68 -2.53
N PHE A 57 -5.27 -22.66 -2.48
CA PHE A 57 -4.93 -23.38 -1.25
C PHE A 57 -3.55 -22.97 -0.76
N ILE A 58 -3.35 -22.93 0.55
CA ILE A 58 -2.03 -22.78 1.14
C ILE A 58 -1.25 -24.07 0.86
N THR A 59 -0.10 -23.99 0.21
CA THR A 59 0.80 -25.14 0.00
C THR A 59 1.82 -25.25 1.11
N ASP A 60 2.47 -24.13 1.45
CA ASP A 60 3.57 -24.11 2.41
C ASP A 60 3.43 -22.94 3.36
N ILE A 61 3.80 -23.15 4.61
CA ILE A 61 3.83 -22.16 5.67
C ILE A 61 5.26 -22.08 6.21
N TYR A 62 5.88 -20.90 6.19
CA TYR A 62 7.29 -20.71 6.54
C TYR A 62 7.50 -20.13 7.93
N VAL A 63 6.43 -19.66 8.59
CA VAL A 63 6.48 -18.99 9.88
C VAL A 63 5.51 -19.63 10.87
N LYS A 64 5.76 -19.40 12.16
CA LYS A 64 4.91 -19.86 13.26
C LYS A 64 4.19 -18.69 13.90
N ASN A 65 3.07 -18.96 14.58
CA ASN A 65 2.40 -17.96 15.40
C ASN A 65 3.35 -17.44 16.50
N GLY A 66 3.37 -16.13 16.73
CA GLY A 66 4.30 -15.46 17.65
C GLY A 66 5.74 -15.26 17.10
N GLN A 67 6.02 -15.65 15.86
CA GLN A 67 7.36 -15.51 15.27
C GLN A 67 7.65 -14.09 14.83
N HIS A 68 8.84 -13.58 15.17
CA HIS A 68 9.39 -12.37 14.61
C HIS A 68 9.80 -12.56 13.15
N VAL A 69 9.40 -11.64 12.29
CA VAL A 69 9.71 -11.62 10.85
C VAL A 69 10.25 -10.26 10.45
N LYS A 70 11.09 -10.25 9.42
CA LYS A 70 11.60 -9.04 8.78
C LYS A 70 10.81 -8.74 7.51
N LYS A 71 10.86 -7.50 7.09
CA LYS A 71 10.26 -7.07 5.82
C LYS A 71 10.69 -7.97 4.67
N ASN A 72 9.72 -8.40 3.84
CA ASN A 72 9.86 -9.33 2.72
C ASN A 72 10.13 -10.81 3.07
N ASP A 73 10.19 -11.19 4.35
CA ASP A 73 10.23 -12.62 4.70
C ASP A 73 9.00 -13.35 4.15
N ARG A 74 9.20 -14.60 3.68
CA ARG A 74 8.10 -15.42 3.19
C ARG A 74 7.27 -15.91 4.37
N ILE A 75 5.96 -15.74 4.29
CA ILE A 75 5.04 -16.19 5.33
C ILE A 75 4.36 -17.49 4.92
N PHE A 76 3.70 -17.50 3.78
CA PHE A 76 3.12 -18.70 3.20
C PHE A 76 3.05 -18.60 1.68
N THR A 77 2.81 -19.72 1.03
CA THR A 77 2.66 -19.82 -0.43
C THR A 77 1.27 -20.38 -0.76
N VAL A 78 0.62 -19.74 -1.72
CA VAL A 78 -0.62 -20.20 -2.34
C VAL A 78 -0.28 -21.13 -3.52
N TYR A 79 -1.14 -22.08 -3.85
CA TYR A 79 -0.96 -23.02 -4.97
C TYR A 79 -0.65 -22.30 -6.29
N ARG A 80 0.59 -22.41 -6.73
CA ARG A 80 1.17 -21.59 -7.80
C ARG A 80 0.88 -22.07 -9.22
N VAL A 81 0.59 -23.37 -9.40
CA VAL A 81 0.55 -24.00 -10.73
C VAL A 81 -0.40 -23.29 -11.70
N PRO A 82 -1.65 -22.95 -11.35
CA PRO A 82 -2.55 -22.25 -12.26
C PRO A 82 -2.02 -20.88 -12.71
N TYR A 83 -1.40 -20.14 -11.80
CA TYR A 83 -0.82 -18.81 -12.07
C TYR A 83 0.44 -18.91 -12.94
N GLN A 84 1.24 -19.96 -12.75
CA GLN A 84 2.42 -20.24 -13.59
C GLN A 84 2.01 -20.57 -15.02
N LEU A 85 1.00 -21.41 -15.19
CA LEU A 85 0.46 -21.75 -16.53
C LEU A 85 -0.13 -20.53 -17.22
N ALA A 86 -0.89 -19.69 -16.49
CA ALA A 86 -1.43 -18.44 -17.03
C ALA A 86 -0.32 -17.47 -17.49
N TYR A 87 0.76 -17.36 -16.71
CA TYR A 87 1.92 -16.55 -17.11
C TYR A 87 2.63 -17.13 -18.35
N GLN A 88 2.82 -18.44 -18.43
CA GLN A 88 3.43 -19.10 -19.58
C GLN A 88 2.60 -18.87 -20.84
N GLN A 89 1.26 -19.03 -20.75
CA GLN A 89 0.34 -18.76 -21.87
C GLN A 89 0.45 -17.31 -22.34
N ALA A 90 0.30 -16.35 -21.43
CA ALA A 90 0.39 -14.93 -21.77
C ALA A 90 1.77 -14.54 -22.33
N SER A 91 2.83 -15.24 -21.90
CA SER A 91 4.18 -15.04 -22.44
C SER A 91 4.31 -15.57 -23.87
N ALA A 92 3.71 -16.72 -24.17
CA ALA A 92 3.67 -17.30 -25.51
C ALA A 92 2.89 -16.40 -26.50
N ASP A 93 1.71 -15.93 -26.08
CA ASP A 93 0.88 -15.01 -26.86
C ASP A 93 1.63 -13.69 -27.19
N TYR A 94 2.36 -13.15 -26.21
CA TYR A 94 3.20 -11.97 -26.43
C TYR A 94 4.31 -12.23 -27.45
N GLN A 95 4.98 -13.39 -27.39
CA GLN A 95 6.02 -13.76 -28.35
C GLN A 95 5.46 -13.99 -29.76
N GLU A 96 4.27 -14.60 -29.86
CA GLU A 96 3.57 -14.74 -31.13
C GLU A 96 3.26 -13.37 -31.76
N GLY A 97 2.75 -12.45 -30.93
CA GLY A 97 2.47 -11.06 -31.38
C GLY A 97 3.70 -10.37 -31.95
N LEU A 98 4.86 -10.54 -31.32
CA LEU A 98 6.14 -10.00 -31.83
C LEU A 98 6.56 -10.62 -33.15
N LYS A 99 6.40 -11.95 -33.28
CA LYS A 99 6.73 -12.65 -34.53
C LYS A 99 5.88 -12.16 -35.72
N LYS A 100 4.60 -11.82 -35.49
CA LYS A 100 3.73 -11.26 -36.53
C LYS A 100 4.27 -9.93 -37.10
N ILE A 101 4.83 -9.06 -36.25
CA ILE A 101 5.51 -7.85 -36.73
C ILE A 101 6.68 -8.18 -37.65
N THR A 102 7.49 -9.18 -37.27
CA THR A 102 8.62 -9.62 -38.11
C THR A 102 8.18 -10.20 -39.42
N VAL A 103 7.04 -10.90 -39.47
CA VAL A 103 6.46 -11.41 -40.73
C VAL A 103 6.07 -10.24 -41.66
N PHE A 104 5.31 -9.25 -41.17
CA PHE A 104 4.92 -8.09 -41.93
C PHE A 104 6.15 -7.27 -42.42
N GLN A 105 7.20 -7.17 -41.59
CA GLN A 105 8.44 -6.53 -42.03
C GLN A 105 9.09 -7.25 -43.22
N LYS A 106 9.14 -8.59 -43.19
CA LYS A 106 9.65 -9.39 -44.32
C LYS A 106 8.77 -9.26 -45.58
N GLU A 107 7.46 -9.10 -45.44
CA GLU A 107 6.55 -8.85 -46.54
C GLU A 107 6.85 -7.48 -47.17
N ILE A 108 7.09 -6.44 -46.37
CA ILE A 108 7.54 -5.12 -46.87
C ILE A 108 8.86 -5.27 -47.64
N ASP A 109 9.85 -5.97 -47.07
CA ASP A 109 11.14 -6.15 -47.74
C ASP A 109 11.00 -6.84 -49.11
N LYS A 110 10.10 -7.85 -49.20
CA LYS A 110 9.76 -8.52 -50.45
C LYS A 110 9.09 -7.54 -51.46
N THR A 111 8.08 -6.79 -50.99
CA THR A 111 7.38 -5.82 -51.89
C THR A 111 8.32 -4.72 -52.33
N MET A 112 9.23 -4.24 -51.47
CA MET A 112 10.27 -3.28 -51.87
C MET A 112 11.24 -3.82 -52.91
N ALA A 113 11.55 -5.13 -52.89
CA ALA A 113 12.35 -5.78 -53.95
C ALA A 113 11.59 -5.82 -55.28
N LEU A 114 10.26 -6.07 -55.26
CA LEU A 114 9.41 -6.00 -56.44
C LEU A 114 9.31 -4.57 -57.03
N ILE A 115 9.24 -3.55 -56.19
CA ILE A 115 9.25 -2.16 -56.57
C ILE A 115 10.57 -1.85 -57.33
N ARG A 116 11.72 -2.22 -56.75
CA ARG A 116 13.03 -2.00 -57.44
C ARG A 116 13.10 -2.70 -58.79
N ALA A 117 12.57 -3.91 -58.94
CA ALA A 117 12.51 -4.61 -60.22
C ALA A 117 11.62 -3.86 -61.24
N THR A 118 10.42 -3.41 -60.78
CA THR A 118 9.49 -2.64 -61.61
C THR A 118 10.07 -1.28 -61.98
N ASP A 119 10.83 -0.64 -61.09
CA ASP A 119 11.54 0.63 -61.41
C ASP A 119 12.57 0.45 -62.54
N ALA A 120 13.35 -0.65 -62.52
CA ALA A 120 14.31 -0.95 -63.58
C ALA A 120 13.62 -1.22 -64.91
N GLU A 121 12.47 -1.94 -64.92
CA GLU A 121 11.64 -2.16 -66.10
C GLU A 121 11.05 -0.84 -66.62
N LEU A 122 10.56 0.01 -65.74
CA LEU A 122 9.98 1.31 -66.07
C LEU A 122 11.03 2.28 -66.70
N ASP A 123 12.23 2.31 -66.11
CA ASP A 123 13.33 3.13 -66.60
C ASP A 123 13.79 2.67 -68.03
N LYS A 124 13.85 1.34 -68.22
CA LYS A 124 14.10 0.77 -69.58
C LYS A 124 13.03 1.16 -70.56
N ALA A 125 11.74 1.07 -70.18
CA ALA A 125 10.63 1.47 -71.09
C ALA A 125 10.60 2.96 -71.37
N LYS A 126 10.86 3.80 -70.35
CA LYS A 126 11.00 5.26 -70.57
C LYS A 126 12.14 5.62 -71.45
N TYR A 127 13.30 5.01 -71.32
CA TYR A 127 14.46 5.22 -72.19
C TYR A 127 14.16 4.85 -73.62
N ALA A 128 13.55 3.66 -73.85
CA ALA A 128 13.15 3.23 -75.18
C ALA A 128 12.14 4.15 -75.84
N LEU A 129 11.15 4.65 -75.04
CA LEU A 129 10.16 5.63 -75.53
C LEU A 129 10.84 6.97 -75.85
N GLY A 130 11.83 7.42 -75.04
CA GLY A 130 12.59 8.66 -75.26
C GLY A 130 13.37 8.63 -76.61
N LEU A 131 14.10 7.55 -76.86
CA LEU A 131 14.86 7.34 -78.08
C LEU A 131 13.96 7.38 -79.36
N LYS A 132 12.75 6.79 -79.27
CA LYS A 132 11.82 6.71 -80.40
C LYS A 132 11.02 8.02 -80.60
N LYS A 133 10.96 8.89 -79.64
CA LYS A 133 10.38 10.24 -79.73
C LYS A 133 11.38 11.30 -80.16
N ASP A 134 12.66 10.99 -80.31
CA ASP A 134 13.66 11.92 -80.79
C ASP A 134 13.34 12.32 -82.28
N LYS A 135 13.40 13.60 -82.58
CA LYS A 135 13.04 14.18 -83.91
C LYS A 135 13.76 13.52 -85.08
N ASN A 136 14.99 13.05 -84.81
CA ASN A 136 15.81 12.44 -85.88
C ASN A 136 15.42 11.00 -86.22
N VAL A 137 14.63 10.35 -85.39
CA VAL A 137 14.22 8.93 -85.45
C VAL A 137 12.70 8.80 -85.66
N ALA A 138 11.93 9.80 -85.24
CA ALA A 138 10.46 9.76 -85.27
C ALA A 138 9.82 9.61 -86.61
N GLU A 139 10.48 10.08 -87.73
CA GLU A 139 9.99 9.91 -89.08
C GLU A 139 10.07 8.46 -89.60
N ALA A 140 10.90 7.61 -88.99
CA ALA A 140 11.10 6.23 -89.41
C ALA A 140 10.35 5.20 -88.55
N VAL A 141 9.65 5.66 -87.47
CA VAL A 141 8.97 4.78 -86.47
C VAL A 141 7.46 4.85 -86.59
N SER A 142 6.78 3.73 -86.59
CA SER A 142 5.32 3.64 -86.56
C SER A 142 4.70 4.34 -85.38
N ILE A 143 3.69 5.19 -85.59
CA ILE A 143 2.90 5.85 -84.57
C ILE A 143 2.30 4.83 -83.56
N LEU A 144 1.94 3.64 -84.05
CA LEU A 144 1.43 2.56 -83.26
C LEU A 144 2.48 2.04 -82.21
N GLU A 145 3.74 1.93 -82.62
CA GLU A 145 4.83 1.48 -81.80
C GLU A 145 5.13 2.48 -80.64
N ILE A 146 5.14 3.79 -80.93
CA ILE A 146 5.28 4.83 -79.88
C ILE A 146 4.12 4.79 -78.93
N LYS A 147 2.91 4.55 -79.44
CA LYS A 147 1.71 4.45 -78.59
C LYS A 147 1.74 3.20 -77.65
N ASN A 148 2.18 2.06 -78.15
CA ASN A 148 2.35 0.83 -77.40
C ASN A 148 3.38 1.04 -76.29
N LEU A 149 4.55 1.63 -76.57
CA LEU A 149 5.55 1.94 -75.55
C LEU A 149 5.03 2.94 -74.50
N SER A 150 4.17 3.91 -74.92
CA SER A 150 3.55 4.81 -73.92
C SER A 150 2.56 4.10 -72.99
N TYR A 151 1.82 3.09 -73.49
CA TYR A 151 0.96 2.24 -72.70
C TYR A 151 1.77 1.37 -71.74
N ASP A 152 2.91 0.80 -72.16
CA ASP A 152 3.81 0.02 -71.29
C ASP A 152 4.34 0.86 -70.11
N VAL A 153 4.80 2.11 -70.42
CA VAL A 153 5.25 3.04 -69.35
C VAL A 153 4.11 3.33 -68.37
N THR A 154 2.88 3.56 -68.88
CA THR A 154 1.73 3.85 -68.06
C THR A 154 1.38 2.61 -67.19
N THR A 155 1.39 1.41 -67.74
CA THR A 155 1.09 0.15 -67.07
C THR A 155 2.11 -0.13 -65.97
N LEU A 156 3.41 0.03 -66.25
CA LEU A 156 4.47 -0.15 -65.27
C LEU A 156 4.42 0.91 -64.17
N SER A 157 4.07 2.16 -64.50
CA SER A 157 3.87 3.22 -63.50
C SER A 157 2.70 2.91 -62.57
N ASN A 158 1.57 2.41 -63.11
CA ASN A 158 0.41 2.02 -62.31
C ASN A 158 0.73 0.81 -61.44
N LYS A 159 1.48 -0.18 -61.97
CA LYS A 159 1.96 -1.33 -61.20
C LYS A 159 2.83 -0.90 -60.02
N ARG A 160 3.78 0.03 -60.26
CA ARG A 160 4.60 0.64 -59.22
C ARG A 160 3.77 1.33 -58.15
N ALA A 161 2.79 2.14 -58.55
CA ALA A 161 1.90 2.84 -57.62
C ALA A 161 1.09 1.85 -56.74
N SER A 162 0.59 0.77 -57.30
CA SER A 162 -0.10 -0.28 -56.58
C SER A 162 0.81 -0.97 -55.54
N LEU A 163 2.07 -1.26 -55.89
CA LEU A 163 3.04 -1.85 -54.94
C LEU A 163 3.40 -0.91 -53.79
N LEU A 164 3.48 0.42 -54.07
CA LEU A 164 3.69 1.41 -53.01
C LEU A 164 2.51 1.47 -52.05
N GLN A 165 1.26 1.41 -52.52
CA GLN A 165 0.08 1.33 -51.70
C GLN A 165 0.07 0.06 -50.83
N GLU A 166 0.55 -1.07 -51.36
CA GLU A 166 0.69 -2.32 -50.59
C GLU A 166 1.68 -2.16 -49.43
N VAL A 167 2.80 -1.43 -49.65
CA VAL A 167 3.75 -1.12 -48.57
C VAL A 167 3.09 -0.26 -47.48
N GLU A 168 2.32 0.76 -47.84
CA GLU A 168 1.59 1.59 -46.88
C GLU A 168 0.58 0.77 -46.06
N ILE A 169 -0.15 -0.14 -46.70
CA ILE A 169 -1.07 -1.07 -46.00
C ILE A 169 -0.32 -1.96 -45.00
N LEU A 170 0.84 -2.50 -45.39
CA LEU A 170 1.66 -3.34 -44.53
C LEU A 170 2.23 -2.55 -43.34
N GLN A 171 2.63 -1.30 -43.57
CA GLN A 171 3.07 -0.40 -42.48
C GLN A 171 1.93 -0.11 -41.51
N ALA A 172 0.71 0.16 -42.00
CA ALA A 172 -0.47 0.33 -41.16
C ALA A 172 -0.77 -0.93 -40.34
N LYS A 173 -0.62 -2.11 -40.95
CA LYS A 173 -0.75 -3.42 -40.21
C LYS A 173 0.30 -3.58 -39.10
N ILE A 174 1.54 -3.12 -39.34
CA ILE A 174 2.59 -3.13 -38.32
C ILE A 174 2.19 -2.24 -37.14
N GLU A 175 1.71 -1.03 -37.39
CA GLU A 175 1.28 -0.12 -36.32
C GLU A 175 0.11 -0.70 -35.54
N GLN A 176 -0.88 -1.27 -36.20
CA GLN A 176 -1.97 -1.99 -35.52
C GLN A 176 -1.45 -3.14 -34.68
N GLN A 177 -0.51 -3.94 -35.21
CA GLN A 177 0.07 -5.08 -34.49
C GLN A 177 0.91 -4.62 -33.29
N LYS A 178 1.60 -3.48 -33.33
CA LYS A 178 2.30 -2.89 -32.18
C LYS A 178 1.35 -2.59 -31.02
N HIS A 179 0.16 -2.05 -31.30
CA HIS A 179 -0.87 -1.85 -30.29
C HIS A 179 -1.35 -3.17 -29.69
N THR A 180 -1.53 -4.19 -30.53
CA THR A 180 -1.87 -5.55 -30.08
C THR A 180 -0.78 -6.12 -29.16
N VAL A 181 0.49 -5.97 -29.54
CA VAL A 181 1.65 -6.43 -28.74
C VAL A 181 1.72 -5.69 -27.42
N ALA A 182 1.41 -4.39 -27.39
CA ALA A 182 1.34 -3.63 -26.13
C ALA A 182 0.26 -4.19 -25.18
N SER A 183 -0.92 -4.53 -25.71
CA SER A 183 -1.98 -5.19 -24.93
C SER A 183 -1.56 -6.56 -24.41
N LEU A 184 -0.93 -7.40 -25.25
CA LEU A 184 -0.41 -8.71 -24.84
C LEU A 184 0.69 -8.60 -23.79
N LYS A 185 1.56 -7.58 -23.88
CA LYS A 185 2.55 -7.27 -22.83
C LYS A 185 1.89 -6.94 -21.49
N ALA A 186 0.82 -6.15 -21.51
CA ALA A 186 0.06 -5.84 -20.31
C ALA A 186 -0.54 -7.11 -19.67
N LYS A 187 -1.15 -8.00 -20.49
CA LYS A 187 -1.68 -9.30 -20.03
C LYS A 187 -0.60 -10.19 -19.42
N LYS A 188 0.57 -10.28 -20.07
CA LYS A 188 1.73 -11.01 -19.54
C LYS A 188 2.18 -10.46 -18.19
N ASN A 189 2.29 -9.13 -18.07
CA ASN A 189 2.69 -8.48 -16.83
C ASN A 189 1.67 -8.74 -15.71
N GLN A 190 0.36 -8.67 -16.00
CA GLN A 190 -0.70 -9.00 -15.04
C GLN A 190 -0.59 -10.45 -14.56
N ALA A 191 -0.39 -11.40 -15.47
CA ALA A 191 -0.21 -12.80 -15.11
C ALA A 191 1.06 -13.01 -14.26
N LYS A 192 2.13 -12.26 -14.53
CA LYS A 192 3.35 -12.27 -13.71
C LYS A 192 3.09 -11.76 -12.30
N ILE A 193 2.40 -10.64 -12.17
CA ILE A 193 2.04 -10.06 -10.86
C ILE A 193 1.23 -11.09 -10.07
N ASN A 194 0.21 -11.70 -10.67
CA ASN A 194 -0.61 -12.71 -9.98
C ASN A 194 0.24 -13.91 -9.54
N LEU A 195 1.22 -14.33 -10.35
CA LEU A 195 2.16 -15.40 -9.99
C LEU A 195 3.07 -14.98 -8.82
N ASP A 196 3.57 -13.75 -8.82
CA ASP A 196 4.43 -13.23 -7.75
C ASP A 196 3.64 -13.09 -6.43
N LEU A 197 2.36 -12.69 -6.49
CA LEU A 197 1.43 -12.57 -5.36
C LEU A 197 1.03 -13.92 -4.74
N THR A 198 1.35 -15.07 -5.39
CA THR A 198 1.16 -16.38 -4.75
C THR A 198 2.08 -16.59 -3.54
N VAL A 199 3.15 -15.82 -3.40
CA VAL A 199 4.05 -15.85 -2.25
C VAL A 199 3.74 -14.64 -1.38
N VAL A 200 3.02 -14.86 -0.29
CA VAL A 200 2.70 -13.80 0.68
C VAL A 200 3.91 -13.53 1.56
N ARG A 201 4.24 -12.24 1.70
CA ARG A 201 5.42 -11.77 2.41
C ARG A 201 5.07 -10.78 3.51
N ALA A 202 5.96 -10.65 4.49
CA ALA A 202 5.82 -9.69 5.58
C ALA A 202 5.89 -8.24 5.05
N PRO A 203 4.92 -7.37 5.41
CA PRO A 203 4.89 -5.98 4.97
C PRO A 203 5.98 -5.12 5.64
N GLY A 204 6.47 -5.54 6.80
CA GLY A 204 7.45 -4.82 7.61
C GLY A 204 8.16 -5.74 8.61
N ASP A 205 8.90 -5.13 9.53
CA ASP A 205 9.49 -5.82 10.67
C ASP A 205 8.44 -5.91 11.78
N GLY A 206 8.18 -7.14 12.27
CA GLY A 206 7.10 -7.33 13.23
C GLY A 206 6.91 -8.76 13.67
N VAL A 207 5.75 -9.04 14.26
CA VAL A 207 5.37 -10.36 14.78
C VAL A 207 4.10 -10.83 14.07
N ILE A 208 4.08 -12.11 13.73
CA ILE A 208 2.88 -12.78 13.21
C ILE A 208 2.02 -13.26 14.36
N ASP A 209 0.75 -12.93 14.35
CA ASP A 209 -0.21 -13.36 15.37
C ASP A 209 -1.54 -13.81 14.75
N ASN A 210 -2.33 -14.57 15.53
CA ASN A 210 -3.62 -15.13 15.09
C ASN A 210 -3.52 -16.03 13.84
N MET A 211 -2.41 -16.73 13.66
CA MET A 211 -2.18 -17.62 12.53
C MET A 211 -2.65 -19.05 12.86
N TYR A 212 -3.91 -19.35 12.55
CA TYR A 212 -4.55 -20.66 12.79
C TYR A 212 -4.86 -21.39 11.49
N VAL A 213 -3.95 -21.34 10.51
CA VAL A 213 -4.12 -21.99 9.22
C VAL A 213 -3.13 -23.14 9.06
N SER A 214 -3.53 -24.13 8.26
CA SER A 214 -2.74 -25.31 7.94
C SER A 214 -2.54 -25.44 6.42
N PRO A 215 -1.55 -26.20 5.95
CA PRO A 215 -1.47 -26.56 4.54
C PRO A 215 -2.80 -27.16 4.06
N ASN A 216 -3.16 -26.90 2.82
CA ASN A 216 -4.43 -27.22 2.16
C ASN A 216 -5.65 -26.40 2.65
N THR A 217 -5.48 -25.39 3.50
CA THR A 217 -6.56 -24.44 3.83
C THR A 217 -6.90 -23.61 2.59
N PRO A 218 -8.18 -23.57 2.15
CA PRO A 218 -8.61 -22.68 1.07
C PRO A 218 -8.61 -21.23 1.56
N ILE A 219 -8.13 -20.32 0.72
CA ILE A 219 -8.12 -18.88 0.98
C ILE A 219 -8.78 -18.11 -0.17
N GLU A 220 -9.44 -17.05 0.19
CA GLU A 220 -10.10 -16.12 -0.72
C GLU A 220 -9.31 -14.80 -0.79
N ILE A 221 -9.44 -14.11 -1.92
CA ILE A 221 -8.81 -12.79 -2.12
C ILE A 221 -9.32 -11.81 -1.05
N HIS A 222 -8.40 -11.06 -0.45
CA HIS A 222 -8.66 -10.01 0.55
C HIS A 222 -9.32 -10.49 1.85
N LYS A 223 -9.41 -11.80 2.07
CA LYS A 223 -9.89 -12.34 3.35
C LYS A 223 -8.70 -12.47 4.31
N PRO A 224 -8.75 -11.84 5.49
CA PRO A 224 -7.66 -11.91 6.46
C PRO A 224 -7.35 -13.35 6.86
N VAL A 225 -6.08 -13.71 6.84
CA VAL A 225 -5.58 -15.03 7.23
C VAL A 225 -4.92 -15.00 8.59
N PHE A 226 -4.25 -13.91 8.92
CA PHE A 226 -3.55 -13.69 10.18
C PHE A 226 -3.38 -12.17 10.43
N SER A 227 -2.88 -11.82 11.62
CA SER A 227 -2.55 -10.46 12.00
C SER A 227 -1.04 -10.24 11.99
N PHE A 228 -0.61 -9.14 11.41
CA PHE A 228 0.77 -8.67 11.49
C PHE A 228 0.83 -7.50 12.48
N ILE A 229 1.67 -7.64 13.50
CA ILE A 229 1.91 -6.64 14.55
C ILE A 229 3.22 -5.93 14.23
N ASP A 230 3.15 -4.65 13.91
CA ASP A 230 4.32 -3.81 13.66
C ASP A 230 5.08 -3.56 14.98
N THR A 231 6.35 -3.95 15.03
CA THR A 231 7.21 -3.74 16.20
C THR A 231 8.12 -2.52 16.10
N SER A 232 8.02 -1.76 15.02
CA SER A 232 8.86 -0.57 14.82
C SER A 232 8.42 0.64 15.65
N ASN A 233 7.11 0.75 15.93
CA ASN A 233 6.55 1.87 16.66
C ASN A 233 5.49 1.43 17.66
N TYR A 234 5.76 1.71 18.93
CA TYR A 234 4.80 1.51 20.01
C TYR A 234 4.33 2.86 20.55
N TYR A 235 3.05 2.91 20.81
CA TYR A 235 2.40 4.07 21.43
C TYR A 235 1.63 3.62 22.66
N ILE A 236 1.43 4.54 23.57
CA ILE A 236 0.44 4.40 24.64
C ILE A 236 -0.75 5.28 24.25
N GLN A 237 -1.92 4.68 24.15
CA GLN A 237 -3.17 5.43 24.14
C GLN A 237 -3.61 5.60 25.59
N ALA A 238 -3.53 6.83 26.08
CA ALA A 238 -3.88 7.19 27.43
C ALA A 238 -5.15 8.05 27.44
N ASN A 239 -6.19 7.59 28.09
CA ASN A 239 -7.48 8.28 28.16
C ASN A 239 -7.51 9.19 29.40
N PHE A 240 -7.36 10.47 29.21
CA PHE A 240 -7.41 11.49 30.25
C PHE A 240 -8.78 12.15 30.33
N ASN A 241 -9.17 12.64 31.52
CA ASN A 241 -10.33 13.51 31.62
C ASN A 241 -10.04 14.86 30.96
N GLU A 242 -11.07 15.50 30.44
CA GLU A 242 -11.00 16.84 29.82
C GLU A 242 -10.29 17.87 30.70
N THR A 243 -10.52 17.81 32.00
CA THR A 243 -9.92 18.72 33.00
C THR A 243 -8.41 18.59 33.12
N ASP A 244 -7.87 17.39 32.90
CA ASP A 244 -6.46 17.06 33.10
C ASP A 244 -5.60 17.47 31.92
N LEU A 245 -6.22 17.70 30.74
CA LEU A 245 -5.54 18.03 29.49
C LEU A 245 -5.28 19.53 29.28
N ARG A 246 -5.74 20.39 30.19
CA ARG A 246 -5.69 21.85 30.07
C ARG A 246 -4.32 22.41 29.66
N ASN A 247 -3.23 21.86 30.19
CA ASN A 247 -1.87 22.35 29.99
C ASN A 247 -0.99 21.38 29.22
N VAL A 248 -1.54 20.26 28.71
CA VAL A 248 -0.79 19.25 27.96
C VAL A 248 -0.57 19.73 26.54
N ARG A 249 0.67 19.63 26.07
CA ARG A 249 1.09 20.03 24.71
C ARG A 249 1.89 18.92 24.04
N PRO A 250 1.93 18.87 22.71
CA PRO A 250 2.86 18.02 21.99
C PRO A 250 4.30 18.30 22.44
N GLY A 251 5.07 17.23 22.62
CA GLY A 251 6.44 17.31 23.12
C GLY A 251 6.58 17.26 24.65
N ASP A 252 5.47 17.24 25.41
CA ASP A 252 5.53 17.04 26.85
C ASP A 252 5.98 15.61 27.17
N LYS A 253 6.81 15.50 28.22
CA LYS A 253 7.34 14.20 28.67
C LYS A 253 6.28 13.43 29.43
N ALA A 254 6.17 12.15 29.10
CA ALA A 254 5.31 11.21 29.79
C ALA A 254 6.13 10.12 30.48
N TYR A 255 5.70 9.73 31.67
CA TYR A 255 6.24 8.63 32.45
C TYR A 255 5.19 7.52 32.46
N ILE A 256 5.60 6.32 32.04
CA ILE A 256 4.69 5.22 31.77
C ILE A 256 5.14 4.01 32.58
N ILE A 257 4.23 3.43 33.36
CA ILE A 257 4.43 2.19 34.09
C ILE A 257 3.43 1.16 33.57
N LEU A 258 3.92 0.12 32.90
CA LEU A 258 3.08 -1.00 32.51
C LEU A 258 2.71 -1.83 33.73
N ARG A 259 1.43 -2.21 33.86
CA ARG A 259 0.96 -3.02 35.00
C ARG A 259 1.65 -4.36 35.10
N MET A 260 2.03 -4.96 33.95
CA MET A 260 2.75 -6.23 33.91
C MET A 260 4.19 -6.15 34.43
N TYR A 261 4.78 -4.92 34.45
CA TYR A 261 6.14 -4.66 34.94
C TYR A 261 6.14 -3.63 36.09
N TYR A 262 5.13 -3.73 36.96
CA TYR A 262 4.93 -2.80 38.06
C TYR A 262 6.13 -2.79 38.99
N PHE A 263 6.74 -1.61 39.19
CA PHE A 263 7.99 -1.36 39.92
C PHE A 263 9.30 -1.85 39.28
N ASP A 264 9.28 -2.62 38.20
CA ASP A 264 10.52 -3.11 37.60
C ASP A 264 11.05 -2.12 36.51
N LYS A 265 10.17 -1.49 35.73
CA LYS A 265 10.55 -0.62 34.62
C LYS A 265 9.64 0.59 34.52
N LEU A 266 10.27 1.77 34.48
CA LEU A 266 9.66 3.04 34.08
C LEU A 266 10.05 3.35 32.65
N PHE A 267 9.06 3.50 31.78
CA PHE A 267 9.27 3.93 30.39
C PHE A 267 9.08 5.43 30.26
N HIS A 268 9.83 6.02 29.35
CA HIS A 268 9.72 7.42 28.99
C HIS A 268 9.03 7.55 27.64
N GLY A 269 8.14 8.54 27.56
CA GLY A 269 7.41 8.83 26.34
C GLY A 269 7.29 10.33 26.09
N GLU A 270 6.78 10.65 24.93
CA GLU A 270 6.52 12.02 24.49
C GLU A 270 5.12 12.09 23.87
N VAL A 271 4.38 13.14 24.21
CA VAL A 271 3.06 13.42 23.65
C VAL A 271 3.19 13.79 22.17
N VAL A 272 2.48 13.03 21.31
CA VAL A 272 2.63 13.16 19.85
C VAL A 272 1.66 14.19 19.27
N ASN A 273 0.40 14.18 19.68
CA ASN A 273 -0.66 14.93 19.03
C ASN A 273 -1.26 16.05 19.91
N SER A 274 -1.71 17.10 19.25
CA SER A 274 -2.39 18.26 19.89
C SER A 274 -3.91 18.20 19.74
N LEU A 275 -4.43 17.35 18.85
CA LEU A 275 -5.87 17.17 18.63
C LEU A 275 -6.25 15.76 19.08
N TRP A 276 -7.21 15.67 19.98
CA TRP A 276 -7.66 14.43 20.60
C TRP A 276 -9.15 14.22 20.35
N PRO A 277 -9.53 13.80 19.13
CA PRO A 277 -10.93 13.58 18.82
C PRO A 277 -11.47 12.43 19.65
N ALA A 278 -12.60 12.64 20.31
CA ALA A 278 -13.34 11.62 21.02
C ALA A 278 -14.80 11.69 20.62
N GLU A 279 -15.39 10.54 20.31
CA GLU A 279 -16.80 10.43 20.01
C GLU A 279 -17.59 10.26 21.31
N ARG A 280 -18.65 11.06 21.51
CA ARG A 280 -19.56 10.86 22.62
C ARG A 280 -20.53 9.73 22.29
N GLN A 281 -20.53 8.68 23.09
CA GLN A 281 -21.34 7.47 22.86
C GLN A 281 -22.84 7.76 22.67
N VAL A 282 -23.33 8.89 23.20
CA VAL A 282 -24.73 9.31 23.15
C VAL A 282 -25.08 10.09 21.87
N THR A 283 -24.07 10.63 21.16
CA THR A 283 -24.26 11.40 19.92
C THR A 283 -23.85 10.66 18.67
N ALA A 284 -23.35 9.43 18.81
CA ALA A 284 -22.98 8.57 17.69
C ALA A 284 -24.21 8.05 16.95
N GLN A 285 -24.87 8.91 16.21
CA GLN A 285 -25.82 8.48 15.16
C GLN A 285 -25.11 8.53 13.80
N LYS A 286 -25.32 7.49 13.00
CA LYS A 286 -24.80 7.35 11.63
C LYS A 286 -25.30 8.42 10.64
N SER A 287 -26.09 9.39 11.08
CA SER A 287 -26.56 10.53 10.29
C SER A 287 -25.70 11.76 10.55
N GLN A 288 -25.34 12.47 9.50
CA GLN A 288 -24.51 13.69 9.53
C GLN A 288 -25.11 14.89 10.30
N LEU A 289 -26.21 14.71 11.00
CA LEU A 289 -26.89 15.74 11.77
C LEU A 289 -26.55 15.58 13.26
N GLN A 290 -26.15 16.67 13.90
CA GLN A 290 -25.96 16.71 15.35
C GLN A 290 -27.30 16.46 16.04
N VAL A 291 -27.42 15.34 16.75
CA VAL A 291 -28.54 15.09 17.65
C VAL A 291 -28.15 15.59 19.03
N VAL A 292 -28.71 16.69 19.45
CA VAL A 292 -28.64 17.14 20.84
C VAL A 292 -29.62 16.28 21.65
N SER A 293 -29.10 15.27 22.36
CA SER A 293 -29.95 14.51 23.27
C SER A 293 -30.17 15.33 24.53
N ASN A 294 -31.42 15.56 24.89
CA ASN A 294 -31.81 16.03 26.20
C ASN A 294 -31.58 14.91 27.23
N GLN A 295 -30.36 14.82 27.75
CA GLN A 295 -30.05 13.91 28.84
C GLN A 295 -30.30 14.62 30.17
N ASN A 296 -31.31 14.20 30.88
CA ASN A 296 -31.55 14.53 32.27
C ASN A 296 -30.57 13.73 33.17
N GLU A 297 -29.27 13.77 32.86
CA GLU A 297 -28.25 13.23 33.76
C GLU A 297 -27.91 14.32 34.77
N TRP A 298 -28.32 14.12 35.99
CA TRP A 298 -28.04 15.05 37.11
C TRP A 298 -26.56 15.12 37.49
N LEU A 299 -25.73 14.19 36.94
CA LEU A 299 -24.27 14.17 37.08
C LEU A 299 -23.60 14.01 35.72
N LEU A 300 -23.04 15.10 35.19
CA LEU A 300 -22.20 15.05 33.97
C LEU A 300 -20.81 14.56 34.35
N LEU A 301 -20.49 13.33 33.94
CA LEU A 301 -19.12 12.82 34.03
C LEU A 301 -18.24 13.54 33.00
N PRO A 302 -17.00 13.91 33.35
CA PRO A 302 -16.07 14.51 32.40
C PRO A 302 -15.82 13.58 31.21
N GLN A 303 -15.83 14.14 30.00
CA GLN A 303 -15.47 13.39 28.79
C GLN A 303 -13.99 12.97 28.88
N ARG A 304 -13.68 11.76 28.42
CA ARG A 304 -12.30 11.28 28.28
C ARG A 304 -11.82 11.45 26.85
N PHE A 305 -10.58 11.90 26.70
CA PHE A 305 -9.93 12.11 25.42
C PHE A 305 -8.73 11.19 25.28
N PRO A 306 -8.58 10.48 24.14
CA PRO A 306 -7.45 9.59 23.89
C PRO A 306 -6.21 10.38 23.50
N LEU A 307 -5.21 10.39 24.33
CA LEU A 307 -3.91 10.99 24.08
C LEU A 307 -2.95 9.92 23.57
N GLN A 308 -2.22 10.19 22.50
CA GLN A 308 -1.17 9.30 22.00
C GLN A 308 0.20 9.74 22.51
N ILE A 309 0.91 8.80 23.09
CA ILE A 309 2.25 9.01 23.66
C ILE A 309 3.19 8.00 22.98
N LYS A 310 4.22 8.49 22.32
CA LYS A 310 5.25 7.65 21.72
C LYS A 310 6.23 7.18 22.80
N ILE A 311 6.52 5.89 22.86
CA ILE A 311 7.54 5.34 23.76
C ILE A 311 8.92 5.61 23.15
N LEU A 312 9.83 6.19 23.91
CA LEU A 312 11.15 6.61 23.46
C LEU A 312 12.25 5.57 23.79
N ASP A 313 12.04 4.77 24.82
CA ASP A 313 13.00 3.81 25.36
C ASP A 313 12.45 2.37 25.43
N PRO A 314 12.05 1.77 24.26
CA PRO A 314 11.63 0.38 24.24
C PRO A 314 12.80 -0.52 24.70
N ASP A 315 12.50 -1.50 25.55
CA ASP A 315 13.52 -2.39 26.15
C ASP A 315 13.19 -3.85 25.80
N PRO A 316 14.09 -4.58 25.13
CA PRO A 316 13.86 -5.98 24.76
C PRO A 316 13.58 -6.92 25.95
N ASN A 317 14.06 -6.59 27.17
CA ASN A 317 13.80 -7.37 28.37
C ASN A 317 12.36 -7.18 28.90
N TYR A 318 11.69 -6.13 28.48
CA TYR A 318 10.34 -5.76 28.87
C TYR A 318 9.46 -5.57 27.63
N PRO A 319 9.06 -6.65 26.94
CA PRO A 319 8.33 -6.58 25.68
C PRO A 319 7.00 -5.83 25.81
N LEU A 320 6.75 -4.93 24.87
CA LEU A 320 5.55 -4.12 24.83
C LEU A 320 4.43 -4.91 24.13
N ASN A 321 3.55 -5.52 24.94
CA ASN A 321 2.43 -6.29 24.40
C ASN A 321 1.24 -5.37 24.09
N PRO A 322 0.74 -5.32 22.84
CA PRO A 322 -0.44 -4.55 22.51
C PRO A 322 -1.64 -4.92 23.39
N GLY A 323 -2.34 -3.91 23.89
CA GLY A 323 -3.44 -4.09 24.84
C GLY A 323 -3.01 -4.17 26.32
N ALA A 324 -1.72 -4.23 26.64
CA ALA A 324 -1.25 -4.18 28.01
C ALA A 324 -1.60 -2.85 28.67
N SER A 325 -2.18 -2.91 29.89
CA SER A 325 -2.59 -1.72 30.64
C SER A 325 -1.41 -0.99 31.27
N ALA A 326 -1.50 0.32 31.33
CA ALA A 326 -0.47 1.20 31.85
C ALA A 326 -1.03 2.27 32.80
N TYR A 327 -0.15 2.78 33.67
CA TYR A 327 -0.31 4.04 34.36
C TYR A 327 0.52 5.09 33.64
N VAL A 328 -0.07 6.28 33.42
CA VAL A 328 0.60 7.36 32.72
C VAL A 328 0.51 8.64 33.53
N TYR A 329 1.67 9.27 33.69
CA TYR A 329 1.83 10.60 34.23
C TYR A 329 2.48 11.52 33.19
N ILE A 330 1.95 12.72 32.97
CA ILE A 330 2.52 13.71 32.05
C ILE A 330 3.12 14.86 32.85
N SER A 331 4.38 15.17 32.54
CA SER A 331 5.07 16.33 33.09
C SER A 331 4.85 17.52 32.18
N THR A 332 3.91 18.38 32.52
CA THR A 332 3.66 19.63 31.77
C THR A 332 4.74 20.65 32.15
N LYS A 333 5.42 21.19 31.14
CA LYS A 333 6.32 22.32 31.32
C LYS A 333 5.46 23.56 31.67
N ARG A 334 5.63 24.06 32.87
CA ARG A 334 5.11 25.42 33.26
C ARG A 334 5.96 26.50 32.65
#